data_ab37d4bceb622a30d8800f1ef7906ac0
#
_entry.id   ab37d4bceb622a30d8800f1ef7906ac0
#
_cell.length_a   1.000
_cell.length_b   1.000
_cell.length_c   1.000
_cell.angle_alpha   90.00
_cell.angle_beta   90.00
_cell.angle_gamma   90.00
#
_symmetry.space_group_name_H-M   'P 1'
#
loop_
_entity.id
_entity.type
_entity.pdbx_description
1 polymer ?
#
loop_
_entity_poly.entity_id
_entity_poly.type
_entity_poly.pdbx_seq_one_letter_code
_entity_poly.pdbx_strand_id
1 'polypeptide(L)'
;EQEDIDGLPILDLIDSEDHAKFKMVFRQFTEKVDASPAILTAQCLRNDGYAFDADIEFSHAQVEGEDCTQVVVRERSEDITEDDEQLKQLRDFDLLTGVYSRTRFVDELQHAVNQAAENQSDSALLYLVLDDFQQIKELVGLTNSDIVIKSVGEQLQKTAQEGEKLGRYGDQIFTIIVPSADESTVNQRAEAFLKSVDEFVSHANGKIIDLHCSIGIARVSENVASAQTALENADKACTLAQHAGGNQTARFEEKITQPDKEDLSAWQSMLQNALQKDLFSIHFQPIVGLHGPQQELYEVLLRLQDGEKTLLAEQFIQYAVDLQMMTEIDKWVIRTALKKLSEHRKTYPKTRFFIKLSEQTLHDKDYVDWLSVSLSAHNLTGQALIFEISETAALDNIEDTKNTIAKLKAIGCEFGLEHFGSGIGFSHSLSVLDVDYLKINGNFVENMAHDTENQAAIKSIIDMAKQAGKPCIAEFVSDAVSLALLWRLGVDYAQGFYIHKPSDKLDYNFEDEDL
;
A
#
# COMPACT_ATOMS: atom_id res chain seq x y z
N GLU A 1 0.61 44.39 -12.58
CA GLU A 1 -0.36 43.63 -13.39
C GLU A 1 0.39 42.88 -14.48
N GLN A 2 -0.21 41.88 -15.12
CA GLN A 2 0.47 40.99 -16.08
C GLN A 2 1.09 41.77 -17.27
N GLU A 3 0.46 42.85 -17.72
CA GLU A 3 0.94 43.72 -18.77
C GLU A 3 2.20 44.52 -18.40
N ASP A 4 2.52 44.66 -17.12
CA ASP A 4 3.68 45.42 -16.63
C ASP A 4 4.97 44.59 -16.60
N ILE A 5 4.87 43.25 -16.73
CA ILE A 5 6.00 42.31 -16.64
C ILE A 5 6.41 41.80 -18.03
N ASP A 6 5.51 41.85 -19.01
CA ASP A 6 5.74 41.30 -20.34
C ASP A 6 6.88 42.02 -21.07
N GLY A 7 7.92 41.25 -21.40
CA GLY A 7 9.12 41.77 -22.08
C GLY A 7 10.20 42.38 -21.17
N LEU A 8 10.01 42.39 -19.84
CA LEU A 8 11.06 42.83 -18.92
C LEU A 8 12.15 41.74 -18.77
N PRO A 9 13.44 42.14 -18.76
CA PRO A 9 14.49 41.21 -18.39
C PRO A 9 14.28 40.73 -16.95
N ILE A 10 14.32 39.43 -16.74
CA ILE A 10 14.09 38.83 -15.42
C ILE A 10 15.04 39.37 -14.34
N LEU A 11 16.23 39.83 -14.74
CA LEU A 11 17.21 40.43 -13.83
C LEU A 11 16.74 41.77 -13.25
N ASP A 12 15.84 42.47 -13.93
CA ASP A 12 15.30 43.74 -13.44
C ASP A 12 14.31 43.54 -12.27
N LEU A 13 13.87 42.27 -12.07
CA LEU A 13 13.03 41.88 -10.97
C LEU A 13 13.83 41.37 -9.74
N ILE A 14 15.16 41.35 -9.85
CA ILE A 14 16.05 40.79 -8.79
C ILE A 14 16.98 41.89 -8.31
N ASP A 15 17.21 41.98 -6.99
CA ASP A 15 18.14 42.97 -6.46
C ASP A 15 19.56 42.73 -7.00
N SER A 16 20.25 43.84 -7.25
CA SER A 16 21.57 43.85 -7.89
C SER A 16 22.64 43.03 -7.12
N GLU A 17 22.50 42.89 -5.81
CA GLU A 17 23.40 42.09 -4.98
C GLU A 17 23.27 40.59 -5.26
N ASP A 18 22.06 40.13 -5.68
CA ASP A 18 21.78 38.72 -5.98
C ASP A 18 21.92 38.37 -7.49
N HIS A 19 22.19 39.36 -8.38
CA HIS A 19 22.37 39.10 -9.82
C HIS A 19 23.43 38.04 -10.13
N ALA A 20 24.56 38.06 -9.42
CA ALA A 20 25.65 37.10 -9.65
C ALA A 20 25.22 35.67 -9.31
N LYS A 21 24.52 35.52 -8.20
CA LYS A 21 23.99 34.24 -7.68
C LYS A 21 22.90 33.69 -8.62
N PHE A 22 21.97 34.55 -9.04
CA PHE A 22 20.94 34.18 -10.00
C PHE A 22 21.53 33.69 -11.34
N LYS A 23 22.46 34.46 -11.94
CA LYS A 23 23.10 34.09 -13.21
C LYS A 23 23.83 32.74 -13.10
N MET A 24 24.47 32.47 -11.98
CA MET A 24 25.18 31.21 -11.75
C MET A 24 24.21 30.02 -11.73
N VAL A 25 23.13 30.11 -10.95
CA VAL A 25 22.15 29.01 -10.80
C VAL A 25 21.38 28.83 -12.11
N PHE A 26 20.92 29.91 -12.73
CA PHE A 26 20.20 29.88 -14.01
C PHE A 26 21.04 29.23 -15.12
N ARG A 27 22.33 29.59 -15.21
CA ARG A 27 23.23 29.01 -16.19
C ARG A 27 23.50 27.53 -15.92
N GLN A 28 23.71 27.14 -14.68
CA GLN A 28 23.88 25.73 -14.32
C GLN A 28 22.64 24.88 -14.63
N PHE A 29 21.44 25.47 -14.49
CA PHE A 29 20.19 24.83 -14.82
C PHE A 29 19.99 24.70 -16.33
N THR A 30 20.22 25.77 -17.11
CA THR A 30 20.02 25.77 -18.57
C THR A 30 21.06 24.97 -19.34
N GLU A 31 22.27 24.74 -18.79
CA GLU A 31 23.31 23.89 -19.40
C GLU A 31 23.05 22.38 -19.24
N LYS A 32 22.09 21.96 -18.39
CA LYS A 32 21.74 20.55 -18.11
C LYS A 32 20.34 20.25 -18.60
N VAL A 33 20.21 19.47 -19.66
CA VAL A 33 18.91 19.12 -20.29
C VAL A 33 17.99 18.29 -19.38
N ASP A 34 18.53 17.58 -18.37
CA ASP A 34 17.77 16.76 -17.42
C ASP A 34 17.95 17.25 -15.95
N ALA A 35 18.07 18.56 -15.74
CA ALA A 35 18.21 19.07 -14.38
C ALA A 35 16.89 18.97 -13.61
N SER A 36 16.94 18.40 -12.41
CA SER A 36 15.83 18.51 -11.43
C SER A 36 15.53 20.00 -11.15
N PRO A 37 14.29 20.38 -10.79
CA PRO A 37 13.96 21.74 -10.43
C PRO A 37 14.96 22.33 -9.43
N ALA A 38 15.46 23.53 -9.71
CA ALA A 38 16.42 24.21 -8.85
C ALA A 38 15.72 25.37 -8.13
N ILE A 39 15.99 25.54 -6.85
CA ILE A 39 15.43 26.63 -6.05
C ILE A 39 16.57 27.57 -5.61
N LEU A 40 16.36 28.87 -5.79
CA LEU A 40 17.26 29.94 -5.38
C LEU A 40 16.49 30.90 -4.48
N THR A 41 17.01 31.17 -3.28
CA THR A 41 16.51 32.29 -2.46
C THR A 41 17.28 33.54 -2.80
N ALA A 42 16.57 34.61 -3.17
CA ALA A 42 17.15 35.91 -3.54
C ALA A 42 16.20 37.06 -3.18
N GLN A 43 16.74 38.27 -3.07
CA GLN A 43 15.90 39.46 -2.95
C GLN A 43 15.37 39.88 -4.33
N CYS A 44 14.05 40.02 -4.43
CA CYS A 44 13.34 40.49 -5.61
C CYS A 44 12.82 41.92 -5.42
N LEU A 45 12.62 42.61 -6.51
CA LEU A 45 12.16 44.01 -6.52
C LEU A 45 10.74 44.09 -7.09
N ARG A 46 9.85 44.80 -6.38
CA ARG A 46 8.56 45.22 -6.93
C ARG A 46 8.72 46.45 -7.81
N ASN A 47 7.71 46.75 -8.63
CA ASN A 47 7.71 47.89 -9.55
C ASN A 47 7.84 49.25 -8.84
N ASP A 48 7.50 49.35 -7.59
CA ASP A 48 7.68 50.51 -6.71
C ASP A 48 9.08 50.63 -6.10
N GLY A 49 9.98 49.65 -6.39
CA GLY A 49 11.34 49.57 -5.86
C GLY A 49 11.44 48.97 -4.47
N TYR A 50 10.35 48.40 -3.91
CA TYR A 50 10.39 47.69 -2.64
C TYR A 50 11.03 46.30 -2.83
N ALA A 51 12.05 46.02 -2.03
CA ALA A 51 12.74 44.74 -2.03
C ALA A 51 12.05 43.74 -1.09
N PHE A 52 11.90 42.48 -1.52
CA PHE A 52 11.32 41.39 -0.74
C PHE A 52 12.10 40.10 -0.96
N ASP A 53 12.16 39.25 0.05
CA ASP A 53 12.78 37.94 -0.06
C ASP A 53 11.85 36.99 -0.84
N ALA A 54 12.41 36.26 -1.81
CA ALA A 54 11.68 35.34 -2.65
C ALA A 54 12.43 34.03 -2.86
N ASP A 55 11.67 32.95 -3.01
CA ASP A 55 12.16 31.68 -3.52
C ASP A 55 11.87 31.63 -5.02
N ILE A 56 12.92 31.47 -5.82
CA ILE A 56 12.88 31.42 -7.28
C ILE A 56 13.10 29.98 -7.71
N GLU A 57 12.09 29.38 -8.29
CA GLU A 57 12.10 27.98 -8.77
C GLU A 57 12.27 27.97 -10.29
N PHE A 58 13.21 27.13 -10.78
CA PHE A 58 13.48 26.93 -12.21
C PHE A 58 13.00 25.54 -12.61
N SER A 59 12.21 25.46 -13.69
CA SER A 59 11.76 24.21 -14.28
C SER A 59 11.78 24.28 -15.81
N HIS A 60 11.94 23.12 -16.48
CA HIS A 60 11.81 23.03 -17.93
C HIS A 60 10.34 23.04 -18.32
N ALA A 61 9.99 23.79 -19.33
CA ALA A 61 8.64 23.88 -19.88
C ALA A 61 8.68 23.96 -21.41
N GLN A 62 7.57 23.61 -22.06
CA GLN A 62 7.38 23.84 -23.50
C GLN A 62 6.22 24.79 -23.71
N VAL A 63 6.47 25.87 -24.45
CA VAL A 63 5.46 26.83 -24.83
C VAL A 63 5.44 26.92 -26.37
N GLU A 64 4.29 26.63 -26.96
CA GLU A 64 4.09 26.62 -28.44
C GLU A 64 5.06 25.71 -29.21
N GLY A 65 5.60 24.67 -28.54
CA GLY A 65 6.54 23.71 -29.11
C GLY A 65 8.02 24.12 -29.03
N GLU A 66 8.32 25.24 -28.39
CA GLU A 66 9.69 25.67 -28.08
C GLU A 66 10.04 25.36 -26.63
N ASP A 67 11.24 24.81 -26.39
CA ASP A 67 11.75 24.56 -25.07
C ASP A 67 12.08 25.86 -24.35
N CYS A 68 11.53 26.07 -23.19
CA CYS A 68 11.76 27.27 -22.38
C CYS A 68 12.02 26.89 -20.91
N THR A 69 12.59 27.85 -20.18
CA THR A 69 12.74 27.73 -18.72
C THR A 69 11.62 28.52 -18.05
N GLN A 70 10.76 27.80 -17.34
CA GLN A 70 9.79 28.42 -16.47
C GLN A 70 10.48 28.89 -15.19
N VAL A 71 10.27 30.14 -14.82
CA VAL A 71 10.76 30.71 -13.57
C VAL A 71 9.57 31.14 -12.73
N VAL A 72 9.42 30.54 -11.56
CA VAL A 72 8.36 30.88 -10.60
C VAL A 72 8.98 31.62 -9.43
N VAL A 73 8.55 32.86 -9.20
CA VAL A 73 8.99 33.68 -8.07
C VAL A 73 7.89 33.68 -7.01
N ARG A 74 8.22 33.21 -5.82
CA ARG A 74 7.30 33.20 -4.66
C ARG A 74 7.87 34.08 -3.57
N GLU A 75 7.11 35.12 -3.23
CA GLU A 75 7.47 35.98 -2.09
C GLU A 75 7.54 35.15 -0.80
N ARG A 76 8.66 35.24 -0.07
CA ARG A 76 8.75 34.77 1.30
C ARG A 76 8.10 35.80 2.20
N SER A 77 6.82 35.63 2.48
CA SER A 77 6.20 36.41 3.55
C SER A 77 6.66 35.86 4.89
N GLU A 78 7.36 36.67 5.68
CA GLU A 78 7.56 36.39 7.11
C GLU A 78 6.24 36.49 7.90
N ASP A 79 5.21 37.07 7.33
CA ASP A 79 3.87 37.04 7.83
C ASP A 79 3.20 35.72 7.37
N ILE A 80 3.38 34.66 8.16
CA ILE A 80 2.45 33.52 8.17
C ILE A 80 1.09 34.16 8.49
N THR A 81 0.21 34.29 7.49
CA THR A 81 -1.13 34.81 7.74
C THR A 81 -1.85 33.87 8.67
N GLU A 82 -2.75 34.38 9.51
CA GLU A 82 -3.61 33.54 10.39
C GLU A 82 -4.29 32.42 9.59
N ASP A 83 -4.56 32.65 8.31
CA ASP A 83 -5.13 31.66 7.37
C ASP A 83 -4.14 30.53 7.03
N ASP A 84 -2.85 30.81 6.85
CA ASP A 84 -1.82 29.79 6.58
C ASP A 84 -1.52 28.96 7.82
N GLU A 85 -1.53 29.55 9.01
CA GLU A 85 -1.42 28.81 10.27
C GLU A 85 -2.65 27.94 10.50
N GLN A 86 -3.85 28.42 10.19
CA GLN A 86 -5.07 27.63 10.28
C GLN A 86 -5.07 26.47 9.27
N LEU A 87 -4.70 26.71 8.02
CA LEU A 87 -4.56 25.66 7.00
C LEU A 87 -3.51 24.61 7.39
N LYS A 88 -2.39 25.02 7.96
CA LYS A 88 -1.37 24.13 8.48
C LYS A 88 -1.88 23.32 9.66
N GLN A 89 -2.60 23.93 10.59
CA GLN A 89 -3.22 23.23 11.71
C GLN A 89 -4.26 22.21 11.23
N LEU A 90 -5.11 22.55 10.25
CA LEU A 90 -6.10 21.66 9.66
C LEU A 90 -5.46 20.45 8.93
N ARG A 91 -4.28 20.64 8.35
CA ARG A 91 -3.54 19.57 7.67
C ARG A 91 -2.78 18.68 8.66
N ASP A 92 -2.16 19.27 9.66
CA ASP A 92 -1.19 18.59 10.52
C ASP A 92 -1.83 17.91 11.74
N PHE A 93 -3.05 18.30 12.12
CA PHE A 93 -3.74 17.74 13.29
C PHE A 93 -5.12 17.19 12.97
N ASP A 94 -5.48 16.08 13.63
CA ASP A 94 -6.83 15.53 13.60
C ASP A 94 -7.79 16.45 14.38
N LEU A 95 -8.84 16.92 13.72
CA LEU A 95 -9.76 17.92 14.28
C LEU A 95 -10.57 17.42 15.49
N LEU A 96 -10.78 16.11 15.58
CA LEU A 96 -11.55 15.51 16.66
C LEU A 96 -10.72 15.34 17.92
N THR A 97 -9.50 14.85 17.78
CA THR A 97 -8.64 14.42 18.90
C THR A 97 -7.50 15.38 19.21
N GLY A 98 -7.12 16.26 18.28
CA GLY A 98 -6.03 17.21 18.44
C GLY A 98 -4.62 16.58 18.39
N VAL A 99 -4.49 15.28 18.11
CA VAL A 99 -3.21 14.61 17.83
C VAL A 99 -2.82 14.81 16.37
N TYR A 100 -1.66 14.35 15.94
CA TYR A 100 -1.27 14.44 14.53
C TYR A 100 -2.31 13.75 13.64
N SER A 101 -2.59 14.36 12.49
CA SER A 101 -3.35 13.73 11.42
C SER A 101 -2.57 12.53 10.87
N ARG A 102 -3.26 11.62 10.17
CA ARG A 102 -2.63 10.49 9.48
C ARG A 102 -1.46 10.93 8.59
N THR A 103 -1.69 11.95 7.77
CA THR A 103 -0.67 12.47 6.85
C THR A 103 0.55 12.97 7.60
N ARG A 104 0.36 13.82 8.60
CA ARG A 104 1.47 14.35 9.41
C ARG A 104 2.23 13.25 10.15
N PHE A 105 1.51 12.28 10.70
CA PHE A 105 2.13 11.17 11.42
C PHE A 105 3.02 10.30 10.50
N VAL A 106 2.54 10.00 9.28
CA VAL A 106 3.31 9.23 8.28
C VAL A 106 4.59 9.98 7.89
N ASP A 107 4.53 11.31 7.72
CA ASP A 107 5.71 12.14 7.46
C ASP A 107 6.73 12.05 8.60
N GLU A 108 6.28 12.14 9.87
CA GLU A 108 7.14 12.00 11.05
C GLU A 108 7.74 10.59 11.16
N LEU A 109 6.96 9.56 10.81
CA LEU A 109 7.44 8.18 10.80
C LEU A 109 8.48 7.96 9.69
N GLN A 110 8.25 8.49 8.49
CA GLN A 110 9.24 8.41 7.41
C GLN A 110 10.54 9.14 7.78
N HIS A 111 10.43 10.25 8.50
CA HIS A 111 11.60 10.94 9.03
C HIS A 111 12.37 10.07 10.05
N ALA A 112 11.67 9.37 10.95
CA ALA A 112 12.28 8.43 11.89
C ALA A 112 12.95 7.25 11.18
N VAL A 113 12.34 6.71 10.13
CA VAL A 113 12.93 5.66 9.27
C VAL A 113 14.21 6.16 8.61
N ASN A 114 14.20 7.35 8.04
CA ASN A 114 15.39 7.93 7.41
C ASN A 114 16.53 8.15 8.42
N GLN A 115 16.21 8.61 9.64
CA GLN A 115 17.21 8.76 10.73
C GLN A 115 17.81 7.41 11.14
N ALA A 116 17.00 6.35 11.20
CA ALA A 116 17.49 5.02 11.50
C ALA A 116 18.38 4.46 10.38
N ALA A 117 18.02 4.68 9.11
CA ALA A 117 18.82 4.28 7.95
C ALA A 117 20.19 4.99 7.91
N GLU A 118 20.27 6.23 8.40
CA GLU A 118 21.52 6.98 8.54
C GLU A 118 22.32 6.61 9.82
N ASN A 119 21.91 5.59 10.57
CA ASN A 119 22.48 5.17 11.84
C ASN A 119 22.56 6.29 12.91
N GLN A 120 21.60 7.24 12.87
CA GLN A 120 21.55 8.34 13.82
C GLN A 120 20.80 7.95 15.10
N SER A 121 19.63 7.32 14.96
CA SER A 121 18.84 6.86 16.11
C SER A 121 17.76 5.86 15.69
N ASP A 122 17.69 4.75 16.38
CA ASP A 122 16.58 3.81 16.27
C ASP A 122 15.40 4.29 17.12
N SER A 123 14.18 3.94 16.70
CA SER A 123 12.94 4.22 17.42
C SER A 123 12.01 3.00 17.41
N ALA A 124 10.84 3.14 18.02
CA ALA A 124 9.80 2.12 17.93
C ALA A 124 8.46 2.75 17.57
N LEU A 125 7.68 2.02 16.81
CA LEU A 125 6.30 2.34 16.47
C LEU A 125 5.37 1.49 17.33
N LEU A 126 4.40 2.14 17.99
CA LEU A 126 3.27 1.49 18.62
C LEU A 126 2.03 1.73 17.75
N TYR A 127 1.31 0.67 17.43
CA TYR A 127 0.06 0.69 16.69
C TYR A 127 -1.05 0.23 17.61
N LEU A 128 -1.91 1.14 18.03
CA LEU A 128 -2.94 0.95 19.04
C LEU A 128 -4.32 0.91 18.38
N VAL A 129 -5.04 -0.17 18.58
CA VAL A 129 -6.42 -0.35 18.10
C VAL A 129 -7.35 -0.52 19.29
N LEU A 130 -8.45 0.23 19.33
CA LEU A 130 -9.49 0.03 20.34
C LEU A 130 -10.24 -1.27 20.05
N ASP A 131 -10.25 -2.17 21.01
CA ASP A 131 -10.91 -3.47 20.89
C ASP A 131 -12.43 -3.32 20.90
N ASP A 132 -13.14 -4.14 20.14
CA ASP A 132 -14.61 -4.19 20.07
C ASP A 132 -15.30 -2.83 19.82
N PHE A 133 -14.62 -1.87 19.22
CA PHE A 133 -15.14 -0.51 19.04
C PHE A 133 -16.41 -0.45 18.21
N GLN A 134 -16.64 -1.42 17.32
CA GLN A 134 -17.89 -1.53 16.58
C GLN A 134 -19.09 -1.76 17.53
N GLN A 135 -18.95 -2.59 18.55
CA GLN A 135 -19.98 -2.82 19.55
C GLN A 135 -20.23 -1.55 20.38
N ILE A 136 -19.16 -0.78 20.64
CA ILE A 136 -19.28 0.52 21.31
C ILE A 136 -20.05 1.51 20.44
N LYS A 137 -19.74 1.60 19.12
CA LYS A 137 -20.50 2.44 18.17
C LYS A 137 -21.99 2.09 18.16
N GLU A 138 -22.34 0.79 18.17
CA GLU A 138 -23.73 0.33 18.23
C GLU A 138 -24.42 0.69 19.56
N LEU A 139 -23.68 0.63 20.67
CA LEU A 139 -24.18 0.90 22.00
C LEU A 139 -24.50 2.39 22.26
N VAL A 140 -23.64 3.28 21.74
CA VAL A 140 -23.71 4.72 22.00
C VAL A 140 -24.23 5.56 20.82
N GLY A 141 -24.20 5.02 19.60
CA GLY A 141 -24.50 5.71 18.35
C GLY A 141 -23.32 6.54 17.83
N LEU A 142 -23.33 6.83 16.51
CA LEU A 142 -22.22 7.46 15.80
C LEU A 142 -21.74 8.79 16.44
N THR A 143 -22.64 9.72 16.73
CA THR A 143 -22.25 11.02 17.33
C THR A 143 -21.59 10.88 18.70
N ASN A 144 -21.98 9.88 19.49
CA ASN A 144 -21.40 9.67 20.82
C ASN A 144 -20.11 8.83 20.75
N SER A 145 -19.89 8.06 19.69
CA SER A 145 -18.61 7.37 19.46
C SER A 145 -17.48 8.36 19.23
N ASP A 146 -17.74 9.50 18.59
CA ASP A 146 -16.76 10.58 18.42
C ASP A 146 -16.34 11.17 19.77
N ILE A 147 -17.27 11.28 20.73
CA ILE A 147 -16.94 11.72 22.10
C ILE A 147 -15.99 10.74 22.77
N VAL A 148 -16.19 9.43 22.56
CA VAL A 148 -15.31 8.38 23.09
C VAL A 148 -13.92 8.51 22.47
N ILE A 149 -13.82 8.59 21.14
CA ILE A 149 -12.54 8.74 20.42
C ILE A 149 -11.80 10.01 20.88
N LYS A 150 -12.50 11.13 20.99
CA LYS A 150 -11.92 12.38 21.50
C LYS A 150 -11.34 12.20 22.90
N SER A 151 -12.11 11.57 23.79
CA SER A 151 -11.70 11.33 25.18
C SER A 151 -10.49 10.39 25.26
N VAL A 152 -10.41 9.36 24.40
CA VAL A 152 -9.24 8.48 24.27
C VAL A 152 -8.03 9.29 23.77
N GLY A 153 -8.18 10.10 22.73
CA GLY A 153 -7.11 10.98 22.24
C GLY A 153 -6.54 11.88 23.33
N GLU A 154 -7.43 12.53 24.12
CA GLU A 154 -7.03 13.35 25.26
C GLU A 154 -6.29 12.54 26.36
N GLN A 155 -6.71 11.30 26.59
CA GLN A 155 -6.07 10.42 27.58
C GLN A 155 -4.68 9.97 27.09
N LEU A 156 -4.55 9.59 25.83
CA LEU A 156 -3.28 9.23 25.23
C LEU A 156 -2.29 10.40 25.21
N GLN A 157 -2.76 11.63 24.93
CA GLN A 157 -1.94 12.84 25.01
C GLN A 157 -1.37 13.09 26.42
N LYS A 158 -2.19 12.87 27.47
CA LYS A 158 -1.73 12.99 28.87
C LYS A 158 -0.69 11.92 29.23
N THR A 159 -0.75 10.75 28.59
CA THR A 159 0.16 9.63 28.81
C THR A 159 1.46 9.80 28.04
N ALA A 160 1.42 10.50 26.90
CA ALA A 160 2.59 10.73 26.06
C ALA A 160 3.68 11.53 26.79
N GLN A 161 4.94 11.16 26.52
CA GLN A 161 6.13 11.82 27.06
C GLN A 161 6.75 12.75 26.02
N GLU A 162 7.63 13.64 26.51
CA GLU A 162 8.38 14.54 25.63
C GLU A 162 9.19 13.75 24.59
N GLY A 163 9.07 14.14 23.32
CA GLY A 163 9.70 13.47 22.17
C GLY A 163 8.87 12.38 21.53
N GLU A 164 7.82 11.86 22.18
CA GLU A 164 6.90 10.92 21.54
C GLU A 164 5.96 11.66 20.58
N LYS A 165 5.67 11.02 19.43
CA LYS A 165 4.78 11.56 18.41
C LYS A 165 3.50 10.71 18.38
N LEU A 166 2.39 11.31 18.75
CA LEU A 166 1.08 10.65 18.78
C LEU A 166 0.24 11.11 17.61
N GLY A 167 -0.33 10.18 16.84
CA GLY A 167 -1.20 10.45 15.71
C GLY A 167 -2.46 9.58 15.72
N ARG A 168 -3.49 10.04 15.04
CA ARG A 168 -4.67 9.25 14.71
C ARG A 168 -4.53 8.74 13.29
N TYR A 169 -4.44 7.42 13.14
CA TYR A 169 -4.19 6.78 11.85
C TYR A 169 -5.49 6.32 11.16
N GLY A 170 -6.52 6.02 11.92
CA GLY A 170 -7.83 5.59 11.44
C GLY A 170 -8.93 5.85 12.47
N ASP A 171 -10.13 5.36 12.20
CA ASP A 171 -11.32 5.59 13.04
C ASP A 171 -11.06 5.32 14.52
N GLN A 172 -10.56 4.14 14.82
CA GLN A 172 -10.29 3.60 16.16
C GLN A 172 -8.80 3.33 16.38
N ILE A 173 -7.92 3.84 15.49
CA ILE A 173 -6.51 3.51 15.43
C ILE A 173 -5.69 4.74 15.81
N PHE A 174 -4.84 4.58 16.81
CA PHE A 174 -3.83 5.55 17.19
C PHE A 174 -2.44 4.97 16.99
N THR A 175 -1.49 5.84 16.67
CA THR A 175 -0.11 5.45 16.41
C THR A 175 0.84 6.33 17.21
N ILE A 176 1.90 5.75 17.77
CA ILE A 176 2.85 6.47 18.59
C ILE A 176 4.28 6.12 18.14
N ILE A 177 5.11 7.13 17.85
CA ILE A 177 6.56 6.95 17.69
C ILE A 177 7.21 7.17 19.03
N VAL A 178 7.90 6.16 19.54
CA VAL A 178 8.71 6.23 20.76
C VAL A 178 10.16 6.43 20.36
N PRO A 179 10.84 7.53 20.74
CA PRO A 179 12.21 7.83 20.32
C PRO A 179 13.24 6.97 21.08
N SER A 180 13.04 5.67 21.09
CA SER A 180 13.91 4.66 21.70
C SER A 180 13.66 3.32 21.07
N ALA A 181 14.72 2.53 20.89
CA ALA A 181 14.64 1.13 20.48
C ALA A 181 14.98 0.16 21.63
N ASP A 182 15.30 0.68 22.83
CA ASP A 182 15.51 -0.15 24.00
C ASP A 182 14.24 -0.88 24.38
N GLU A 183 14.32 -2.20 24.38
CA GLU A 183 13.16 -3.08 24.55
C GLU A 183 12.41 -2.84 25.86
N SER A 184 13.15 -2.64 26.96
CA SER A 184 12.55 -2.39 28.27
C SER A 184 11.78 -1.07 28.28
N THR A 185 12.36 -0.02 27.71
CA THR A 185 11.75 1.31 27.59
C THR A 185 10.50 1.23 26.72
N VAL A 186 10.58 0.60 25.55
CA VAL A 186 9.45 0.49 24.61
C VAL A 186 8.30 -0.31 25.22
N ASN A 187 8.60 -1.45 25.87
CA ASN A 187 7.58 -2.24 26.55
C ASN A 187 6.92 -1.44 27.69
N GLN A 188 7.70 -0.73 28.50
CA GLN A 188 7.14 0.13 29.55
C GLN A 188 6.23 1.21 28.99
N ARG A 189 6.57 1.80 27.82
CA ARG A 189 5.72 2.80 27.17
C ARG A 189 4.45 2.19 26.62
N ALA A 190 4.54 1.05 25.95
CA ALA A 190 3.36 0.33 25.44
C ALA A 190 2.39 -0.07 26.57
N GLU A 191 2.92 -0.62 27.67
CA GLU A 191 2.13 -0.94 28.87
C GLU A 191 1.50 0.32 29.51
N ALA A 192 2.19 1.45 29.51
CA ALA A 192 1.64 2.69 30.05
C ALA A 192 0.45 3.18 29.20
N PHE A 193 0.53 3.10 27.87
CA PHE A 193 -0.59 3.43 26.98
C PHE A 193 -1.73 2.42 27.12
N LEU A 194 -1.45 1.13 27.13
CA LEU A 194 -2.45 0.09 27.35
C LEU A 194 -3.25 0.35 28.64
N LYS A 195 -2.54 0.50 29.73
CA LYS A 195 -3.12 0.76 31.05
C LYS A 195 -3.89 2.07 31.10
N SER A 196 -3.43 3.10 30.41
CA SER A 196 -4.12 4.40 30.37
C SER A 196 -5.48 4.33 29.68
N VAL A 197 -5.67 3.41 28.74
CA VAL A 197 -6.96 3.14 28.09
C VAL A 197 -7.81 2.22 28.97
N ASP A 198 -7.24 1.16 29.51
CA ASP A 198 -7.94 0.17 30.33
C ASP A 198 -8.50 0.76 31.65
N GLU A 199 -7.75 1.65 32.29
CA GLU A 199 -8.19 2.36 33.50
C GLU A 199 -9.08 3.59 33.22
N PHE A 200 -9.25 3.96 31.94
CA PHE A 200 -10.02 5.13 31.55
C PHE A 200 -11.50 4.80 31.39
N VAL A 201 -12.31 5.43 32.22
CA VAL A 201 -13.77 5.30 32.14
C VAL A 201 -14.34 6.42 31.30
N SER A 202 -14.86 6.09 30.13
CA SER A 202 -15.56 7.04 29.27
C SER A 202 -17.05 7.10 29.60
N HIS A 203 -17.62 8.29 29.52
CA HIS A 203 -19.04 8.50 29.69
C HIS A 203 -19.66 9.00 28.38
N ALA A 204 -20.46 8.16 27.73
CA ALA A 204 -21.17 8.53 26.52
C ALA A 204 -22.67 8.15 26.61
N ASN A 205 -23.55 9.06 26.23
CA ASN A 205 -25.01 8.85 26.24
C ASN A 205 -25.57 8.35 27.60
N GLY A 206 -24.98 8.82 28.71
CA GLY A 206 -25.40 8.42 30.07
C GLY A 206 -24.99 6.99 30.47
N LYS A 207 -24.15 6.32 29.65
CA LYS A 207 -23.60 5.01 29.92
C LYS A 207 -22.13 5.10 30.28
N ILE A 208 -21.69 4.18 31.10
CA ILE A 208 -20.26 3.92 31.38
C ILE A 208 -19.76 2.99 30.28
N ILE A 209 -18.67 3.38 29.66
CA ILE A 209 -18.04 2.60 28.58
C ILE A 209 -16.68 2.12 29.09
N ASP A 210 -16.53 0.83 29.25
CA ASP A 210 -15.23 0.20 29.50
C ASP A 210 -14.49 0.06 28.16
N LEU A 211 -13.28 0.56 28.11
CA LEU A 211 -12.46 0.60 26.90
C LEU A 211 -11.25 -0.28 27.07
N HIS A 212 -10.99 -1.10 26.08
CA HIS A 212 -9.78 -1.89 25.98
C HIS A 212 -9.09 -1.59 24.65
N CYS A 213 -7.81 -1.83 24.57
CA CYS A 213 -7.07 -1.70 23.32
C CYS A 213 -6.01 -2.79 23.18
N SER A 214 -5.68 -3.11 21.97
CA SER A 214 -4.53 -3.97 21.64
C SER A 214 -3.44 -3.11 21.02
N ILE A 215 -2.17 -3.40 21.36
CA ILE A 215 -1.03 -2.62 20.87
C ILE A 215 -0.02 -3.53 20.20
N GLY A 216 0.24 -3.25 18.91
CA GLY A 216 1.35 -3.82 18.16
C GLY A 216 2.60 -2.94 18.27
N ILE A 217 3.75 -3.54 18.51
CA ILE A 217 5.03 -2.87 18.67
C ILE A 217 5.95 -3.28 17.52
N ALA A 218 6.43 -2.35 16.71
CA ALA A 218 7.46 -2.58 15.70
C ALA A 218 8.69 -1.71 15.95
N ARG A 219 9.88 -2.28 15.78
CA ARG A 219 11.13 -1.54 15.82
C ARG A 219 11.31 -0.78 14.50
N VAL A 220 11.75 0.46 14.57
CA VAL A 220 12.18 1.27 13.42
C VAL A 220 13.69 1.36 13.47
N SER A 221 14.36 0.57 12.65
CA SER A 221 15.81 0.42 12.56
C SER A 221 16.29 0.58 11.12
N GLU A 222 17.59 0.51 10.89
CA GLU A 222 18.21 0.56 9.56
C GLU A 222 17.66 -0.46 8.54
N ASN A 223 17.05 -1.55 9.03
CA ASN A 223 16.47 -2.60 8.19
C ASN A 223 15.03 -2.30 7.72
N VAL A 224 14.41 -1.24 8.23
CA VAL A 224 13.04 -0.87 7.86
C VAL A 224 13.06 0.05 6.64
N ALA A 225 12.59 -0.45 5.52
CA ALA A 225 12.70 0.23 4.22
C ALA A 225 11.86 1.52 4.12
N SER A 226 10.70 1.58 4.81
CA SER A 226 9.76 2.70 4.70
C SER A 226 8.84 2.82 5.93
N ALA A 227 8.19 3.98 6.07
CA ALA A 227 7.13 4.18 7.05
C ALA A 227 5.98 3.16 6.88
N GLN A 228 5.67 2.81 5.63
CA GLN A 228 4.65 1.82 5.32
C GLN A 228 5.02 0.44 5.89
N THR A 229 6.25 -0.02 5.68
CA THR A 229 6.76 -1.28 6.24
C THR A 229 6.69 -1.29 7.77
N ALA A 230 7.05 -0.18 8.43
CA ALA A 230 6.93 -0.06 9.88
C ALA A 230 5.48 -0.20 10.36
N LEU A 231 4.53 0.45 9.66
CA LEU A 231 3.10 0.37 9.97
C LEU A 231 2.56 -1.04 9.78
N GLU A 232 2.88 -1.71 8.68
CA GLU A 232 2.46 -3.09 8.43
C GLU A 232 3.00 -4.07 9.48
N ASN A 233 4.24 -3.88 9.91
CA ASN A 233 4.83 -4.69 10.95
C ASN A 233 4.14 -4.49 12.31
N ALA A 234 3.84 -3.24 12.66
CA ALA A 234 3.14 -2.93 13.89
C ALA A 234 1.68 -3.39 13.88
N ASP A 235 0.99 -3.29 12.74
CA ASP A 235 -0.38 -3.77 12.54
C ASP A 235 -0.46 -5.30 12.66
N LYS A 236 0.46 -6.05 12.00
CA LYS A 236 0.58 -7.51 12.17
C LYS A 236 0.74 -7.92 13.63
N ALA A 237 1.57 -7.20 14.39
CA ALA A 237 1.74 -7.45 15.82
C ALA A 237 0.45 -7.12 16.59
N CYS A 238 -0.23 -6.03 16.26
CA CYS A 238 -1.51 -5.66 16.89
C CYS A 238 -2.58 -6.73 16.65
N THR A 239 -2.67 -7.25 15.43
CA THR A 239 -3.57 -8.36 15.08
C THR A 239 -3.28 -9.61 15.91
N LEU A 240 -2.01 -9.92 16.17
CA LEU A 240 -1.65 -11.04 17.06
C LEU A 240 -2.13 -10.79 18.49
N ALA A 241 -2.00 -9.56 19.02
CA ALA A 241 -2.51 -9.20 20.34
C ALA A 241 -4.03 -9.37 20.42
N GLN A 242 -4.77 -8.93 19.40
CA GLN A 242 -6.22 -9.09 19.30
C GLN A 242 -6.65 -10.57 19.27
N HIS A 243 -6.00 -11.40 18.43
CA HIS A 243 -6.31 -12.83 18.34
C HIS A 243 -5.96 -13.59 19.62
N ALA A 244 -5.01 -13.11 20.41
CA ALA A 244 -4.66 -13.71 21.71
C ALA A 244 -5.61 -13.30 22.85
N GLY A 245 -6.70 -12.57 22.55
CA GLY A 245 -7.75 -12.22 23.50
C GLY A 245 -7.94 -10.71 23.71
N GLY A 246 -7.20 -9.86 23.00
CA GLY A 246 -7.27 -8.40 23.15
C GLY A 246 -6.67 -7.89 24.45
N ASN A 247 -6.77 -6.58 24.68
CA ASN A 247 -6.29 -5.87 25.88
C ASN A 247 -4.86 -6.24 26.29
N GLN A 248 -3.95 -6.26 25.31
CA GLN A 248 -2.55 -6.64 25.53
C GLN A 248 -1.65 -6.05 24.47
N THR A 249 -0.35 -6.18 24.71
CA THR A 249 0.67 -5.78 23.76
C THR A 249 1.23 -7.02 23.05
N ALA A 250 1.57 -6.92 21.78
CA ALA A 250 2.40 -7.88 21.08
C ALA A 250 3.50 -7.15 20.32
N ARG A 251 4.65 -7.79 20.19
CA ARG A 251 5.75 -7.23 19.44
C ARG A 251 5.77 -7.86 18.05
N PHE A 252 5.95 -7.03 17.04
CA PHE A 252 6.46 -7.53 15.79
C PHE A 252 7.89 -7.99 16.09
N GLU A 253 8.01 -9.24 16.34
CA GLU A 253 9.27 -9.86 16.10
C GLU A 253 9.38 -9.79 14.57
N GLU A 254 10.24 -8.87 14.07
CA GLU A 254 10.96 -9.27 12.91
C GLU A 254 11.44 -10.66 13.32
N LYS A 255 10.72 -11.66 12.90
CA LYS A 255 11.37 -12.88 12.62
C LYS A 255 12.40 -12.45 11.56
N ILE A 256 13.56 -12.02 12.01
CA ILE A 256 14.75 -12.73 11.66
C ILE A 256 14.45 -14.15 12.15
N THR A 257 13.59 -14.77 11.42
CA THR A 257 13.70 -16.14 11.08
C THR A 257 14.87 -16.13 10.09
N GLN A 258 16.04 -16.11 10.67
CA GLN A 258 16.67 -17.42 10.52
C GLN A 258 15.68 -18.36 11.18
N PRO A 259 14.75 -18.97 10.40
CA PRO A 259 13.91 -20.06 10.87
C PRO A 259 14.94 -20.96 11.52
N ASP A 260 14.71 -21.40 12.76
CA ASP A 260 15.65 -22.26 13.45
C ASP A 260 16.23 -23.17 12.40
N LYS A 261 17.57 -23.30 12.31
CA LYS A 261 18.16 -24.03 11.18
C LYS A 261 17.53 -25.40 11.02
N GLU A 262 16.92 -25.90 12.08
CA GLU A 262 16.08 -27.10 12.12
C GLU A 262 14.72 -26.88 11.42
N ASP A 263 14.02 -25.74 11.62
CA ASP A 263 12.76 -25.43 10.95
C ASP A 263 12.94 -25.18 9.45
N LEU A 264 13.98 -24.40 9.05
CA LEU A 264 14.31 -24.19 7.62
C LEU A 264 14.68 -25.51 6.94
N SER A 265 15.44 -26.37 7.61
CA SER A 265 15.81 -27.66 7.01
C SER A 265 14.60 -28.60 6.90
N ALA A 266 13.68 -28.54 7.85
CA ALA A 266 12.42 -29.28 7.79
C ALA A 266 11.54 -28.78 6.65
N TRP A 267 11.36 -27.44 6.51
CA TRP A 267 10.62 -26.84 5.40
C TRP A 267 11.30 -27.11 4.06
N GLN A 268 12.63 -27.02 3.96
CA GLN A 268 13.36 -27.36 2.74
C GLN A 268 13.09 -28.79 2.31
N SER A 269 13.16 -29.73 3.25
CA SER A 269 12.86 -31.14 3.00
C SER A 269 11.40 -31.34 2.58
N MET A 270 10.47 -30.66 3.24
CA MET A 270 9.04 -30.72 2.94
C MET A 270 8.73 -30.17 1.54
N LEU A 271 9.23 -28.98 1.20
CA LEU A 271 9.00 -28.34 -0.10
C LEU A 271 9.67 -29.12 -1.25
N GLN A 272 10.89 -29.64 -1.04
CA GLN A 272 11.54 -30.53 -2.01
C GLN A 272 10.77 -31.83 -2.23
N ASN A 273 10.28 -32.44 -1.14
CA ASN A 273 9.43 -33.62 -1.25
C ASN A 273 8.11 -33.28 -1.97
N ALA A 274 7.54 -32.11 -1.71
CA ALA A 274 6.30 -31.67 -2.37
C ALA A 274 6.47 -31.54 -3.88
N LEU A 275 7.58 -30.96 -4.35
CA LEU A 275 7.93 -30.87 -5.78
C LEU A 275 8.17 -32.24 -6.41
N GLN A 276 8.78 -33.19 -5.67
CA GLN A 276 9.14 -34.51 -6.19
C GLN A 276 7.98 -35.52 -6.18
N LYS A 277 7.08 -35.40 -5.19
CA LYS A 277 6.02 -36.40 -4.93
C LYS A 277 4.60 -35.87 -5.25
N ASP A 278 4.51 -34.76 -5.98
CA ASP A 278 3.23 -34.11 -6.32
C ASP A 278 2.32 -33.86 -5.08
N LEU A 279 2.93 -33.37 -3.97
CA LEU A 279 2.16 -33.01 -2.77
C LEU A 279 1.60 -31.58 -2.86
N PHE A 280 1.98 -30.81 -3.85
CA PHE A 280 1.29 -29.58 -4.20
C PHE A 280 -0.01 -29.88 -4.95
N SER A 281 -0.98 -29.02 -4.75
CA SER A 281 -2.22 -28.98 -5.53
C SER A 281 -2.62 -27.53 -5.81
N ILE A 282 -3.46 -27.35 -6.84
CA ILE A 282 -4.00 -26.05 -7.17
C ILE A 282 -5.51 -26.04 -7.05
N HIS A 283 -6.03 -24.98 -6.43
CA HIS A 283 -7.46 -24.69 -6.37
C HIS A 283 -7.75 -23.49 -7.27
N PHE A 284 -9.01 -23.38 -7.69
CA PHE A 284 -9.50 -22.35 -8.58
C PHE A 284 -10.57 -21.54 -7.87
N GLN A 285 -10.47 -20.22 -7.95
CA GLN A 285 -11.52 -19.34 -7.47
C GLN A 285 -12.00 -18.46 -8.63
N PRO A 286 -13.32 -18.42 -8.91
CA PRO A 286 -13.84 -17.60 -10.00
C PRO A 286 -13.70 -16.11 -9.70
N ILE A 287 -13.42 -15.34 -10.73
CA ILE A 287 -13.46 -13.88 -10.78
C ILE A 287 -14.62 -13.53 -11.70
N VAL A 288 -15.68 -12.94 -11.16
CA VAL A 288 -16.92 -12.69 -11.88
C VAL A 288 -17.04 -11.24 -12.33
N GLY A 289 -17.53 -11.03 -13.54
CA GLY A 289 -17.82 -9.69 -14.05
C GLY A 289 -19.07 -9.12 -13.36
N LEU A 290 -18.98 -7.90 -12.89
CA LEU A 290 -20.12 -7.17 -12.32
C LEU A 290 -20.87 -6.36 -13.39
N HIS A 291 -20.21 -6.07 -14.50
CA HIS A 291 -20.76 -5.28 -15.60
C HIS A 291 -20.37 -5.88 -16.95
N GLY A 292 -21.31 -5.88 -17.91
CA GLY A 292 -21.07 -6.34 -19.27
C GLY A 292 -21.06 -7.86 -19.45
N PRO A 293 -20.49 -8.37 -20.55
CA PRO A 293 -20.48 -9.80 -20.85
C PRO A 293 -19.53 -10.54 -19.89
N GLN A 294 -20.01 -11.68 -19.37
CA GLN A 294 -19.23 -12.53 -18.49
C GLN A 294 -18.00 -13.10 -19.22
N GLN A 295 -16.88 -13.15 -18.49
CA GLN A 295 -15.66 -13.82 -18.89
C GLN A 295 -15.38 -14.96 -17.92
N GLU A 296 -14.89 -16.08 -18.42
CA GLU A 296 -14.51 -17.22 -17.59
C GLU A 296 -13.09 -17.02 -17.05
N LEU A 297 -13.01 -16.35 -15.91
CA LEU A 297 -11.77 -16.00 -15.24
C LEU A 297 -11.65 -16.76 -13.93
N TYR A 298 -10.50 -17.39 -13.69
CA TYR A 298 -10.20 -18.06 -12.43
C TYR A 298 -8.83 -17.67 -11.91
N GLU A 299 -8.73 -17.41 -10.62
CA GLU A 299 -7.45 -17.34 -9.94
C GLU A 299 -6.99 -18.73 -9.52
N VAL A 300 -5.71 -19.01 -9.74
CA VAL A 300 -5.04 -20.27 -9.36
C VAL A 300 -4.37 -20.11 -8.00
N LEU A 301 -4.82 -20.89 -7.04
CA LEU A 301 -4.39 -20.82 -5.65
C LEU A 301 -3.62 -22.08 -5.24
N LEU A 302 -2.36 -21.93 -4.87
CA LEU A 302 -1.49 -23.03 -4.46
C LEU A 302 -1.91 -23.58 -3.09
N ARG A 303 -1.82 -24.91 -2.94
CA ARG A 303 -2.01 -25.67 -1.69
C ARG A 303 -0.90 -26.69 -1.53
N LEU A 304 -0.52 -26.99 -0.30
CA LEU A 304 0.46 -28.01 0.04
C LEU A 304 -0.18 -29.06 0.96
N GLN A 305 -0.06 -30.34 0.59
CA GLN A 305 -0.55 -31.44 1.40
C GLN A 305 0.50 -31.88 2.41
N ASP A 306 0.16 -31.79 3.70
CA ASP A 306 0.98 -32.27 4.81
C ASP A 306 0.20 -33.36 5.58
N GLY A 307 0.44 -34.62 5.22
CA GLY A 307 -0.33 -35.74 5.72
C GLY A 307 -1.83 -35.60 5.38
N GLU A 308 -2.67 -35.47 6.41
CA GLU A 308 -4.12 -35.27 6.26
C GLU A 308 -4.50 -33.77 6.18
N LYS A 309 -3.56 -32.86 6.39
CA LYS A 309 -3.82 -31.41 6.38
C LYS A 309 -3.46 -30.80 5.02
N THR A 310 -4.28 -29.87 4.59
CA THR A 310 -3.98 -29.03 3.44
C THR A 310 -3.57 -27.64 3.93
N LEU A 311 -2.33 -27.25 3.66
CA LEU A 311 -1.78 -25.96 4.01
C LEU A 311 -2.08 -24.93 2.91
N LEU A 312 -2.47 -23.71 3.31
CA LEU A 312 -2.61 -22.57 2.43
C LEU A 312 -1.24 -21.98 2.10
N ALA A 313 -1.14 -21.30 0.95
CA ALA A 313 0.14 -20.70 0.50
C ALA A 313 0.76 -19.77 1.56
N GLU A 314 -0.06 -18.94 2.22
CA GLU A 314 0.38 -18.02 3.28
C GLU A 314 1.13 -18.71 4.44
N GLN A 315 0.89 -20.00 4.67
CA GLN A 315 1.50 -20.75 5.76
C GLN A 315 2.92 -21.25 5.44
N PHE A 316 3.33 -21.30 4.17
CA PHE A 316 4.62 -21.83 3.76
C PHE A 316 5.38 -20.99 2.73
N ILE A 317 4.72 -20.01 2.09
CA ILE A 317 5.31 -19.27 0.97
C ILE A 317 6.57 -18.49 1.41
N GLN A 318 6.57 -17.95 2.64
CA GLN A 318 7.73 -17.22 3.15
C GLN A 318 8.95 -18.14 3.28
N TYR A 319 8.78 -19.37 3.75
CA TYR A 319 9.89 -20.34 3.80
C TYR A 319 10.40 -20.70 2.41
N ALA A 320 9.51 -20.75 1.41
CA ALA A 320 9.92 -20.98 0.02
C ALA A 320 10.72 -19.80 -0.55
N VAL A 321 10.36 -18.56 -0.18
CA VAL A 321 11.12 -17.34 -0.53
C VAL A 321 12.50 -17.37 0.10
N ASP A 322 12.58 -17.62 1.42
CA ASP A 322 13.83 -17.66 2.18
C ASP A 322 14.79 -18.76 1.68
N LEU A 323 14.24 -19.88 1.24
CA LEU A 323 14.97 -21.00 0.66
C LEU A 323 15.28 -20.83 -0.84
N GLN A 324 14.91 -19.71 -1.46
CA GLN A 324 15.11 -19.45 -2.89
C GLN A 324 14.47 -20.53 -3.80
N MET A 325 13.31 -21.07 -3.38
CA MET A 325 12.62 -22.15 -4.09
C MET A 325 11.42 -21.68 -4.92
N MET A 326 11.11 -20.37 -4.90
CA MET A 326 9.89 -19.86 -5.53
C MET A 326 9.86 -20.08 -7.04
N THR A 327 10.98 -19.92 -7.75
CA THR A 327 11.02 -20.14 -9.20
C THR A 327 10.64 -21.57 -9.59
N GLU A 328 11.05 -22.57 -8.80
CA GLU A 328 10.68 -23.97 -9.05
C GLU A 328 9.21 -24.24 -8.74
N ILE A 329 8.70 -23.63 -7.66
CA ILE A 329 7.30 -23.73 -7.26
C ILE A 329 6.40 -23.05 -8.31
N ASP A 330 6.72 -21.84 -8.76
CA ASP A 330 5.97 -21.14 -9.79
C ASP A 330 5.95 -21.94 -11.10
N LYS A 331 7.10 -22.51 -11.51
CA LYS A 331 7.17 -23.39 -12.68
C LYS A 331 6.31 -24.65 -12.49
N TRP A 332 6.22 -25.20 -11.28
CA TRP A 332 5.33 -26.33 -10.98
C TRP A 332 3.85 -25.92 -11.09
N VAL A 333 3.47 -24.79 -10.47
CA VAL A 333 2.11 -24.24 -10.53
C VAL A 333 1.68 -24.04 -11.98
N ILE A 334 2.51 -23.36 -12.76
CA ILE A 334 2.20 -23.06 -14.17
C ILE A 334 2.06 -24.31 -14.99
N ARG A 335 2.97 -25.29 -14.89
CA ARG A 335 2.84 -26.56 -15.61
C ARG A 335 1.53 -27.27 -15.29
N THR A 336 1.14 -27.29 -14.01
CA THR A 336 -0.09 -27.92 -13.55
C THR A 336 -1.32 -27.15 -14.03
N ALA A 337 -1.27 -25.82 -13.96
CA ALA A 337 -2.32 -24.93 -14.45
C ALA A 337 -2.51 -25.08 -15.98
N LEU A 338 -1.43 -25.06 -16.77
CA LEU A 338 -1.51 -25.23 -18.23
C LEU A 338 -2.13 -26.56 -18.64
N LYS A 339 -1.76 -27.64 -17.93
CA LYS A 339 -2.36 -28.97 -18.17
C LYS A 339 -3.89 -28.94 -17.93
N LYS A 340 -4.32 -28.40 -16.80
CA LYS A 340 -5.74 -28.28 -16.45
C LYS A 340 -6.48 -27.34 -17.41
N LEU A 341 -5.88 -26.21 -17.74
CA LEU A 341 -6.47 -25.22 -18.65
C LEU A 341 -6.61 -25.77 -20.07
N SER A 342 -5.59 -26.46 -20.58
CA SER A 342 -5.65 -27.10 -21.92
C SER A 342 -6.78 -28.12 -22.01
N GLU A 343 -7.04 -28.88 -20.95
CA GLU A 343 -8.17 -29.83 -20.90
C GLU A 343 -9.51 -29.10 -20.83
N HIS A 344 -9.63 -28.12 -19.94
CA HIS A 344 -10.86 -27.34 -19.72
C HIS A 344 -11.28 -26.55 -20.99
N ARG A 345 -10.31 -25.95 -21.67
CA ARG A 345 -10.55 -25.16 -22.90
C ARG A 345 -11.03 -25.97 -24.10
N LYS A 346 -11.04 -27.27 -24.03
CA LYS A 346 -11.71 -28.11 -25.04
C LYS A 346 -13.23 -27.87 -25.04
N THR A 347 -13.80 -27.57 -23.88
CA THR A 347 -15.23 -27.28 -23.69
C THR A 347 -15.48 -25.78 -23.58
N TYR A 348 -14.62 -25.08 -22.87
CA TYR A 348 -14.70 -23.65 -22.55
C TYR A 348 -13.51 -22.88 -23.12
N PRO A 349 -13.45 -22.60 -24.42
CA PRO A 349 -12.23 -22.15 -25.10
C PRO A 349 -11.75 -20.75 -24.71
N LYS A 350 -12.58 -19.97 -24.00
CA LYS A 350 -12.27 -18.60 -23.58
C LYS A 350 -11.77 -18.50 -22.14
N THR A 351 -11.76 -19.59 -21.38
CA THR A 351 -11.30 -19.58 -19.97
C THR A 351 -9.86 -19.08 -19.88
N ARG A 352 -9.59 -18.22 -18.90
CA ARG A 352 -8.29 -17.63 -18.62
C ARG A 352 -7.94 -17.78 -17.15
N PHE A 353 -6.66 -17.90 -16.85
CA PHE A 353 -6.16 -18.05 -15.49
C PHE A 353 -5.36 -16.85 -15.05
N PHE A 354 -5.67 -16.36 -13.86
CA PHE A 354 -4.82 -15.49 -13.07
C PHE A 354 -3.85 -16.35 -12.26
N ILE A 355 -2.56 -16.06 -12.34
CA ILE A 355 -1.51 -16.82 -11.64
C ILE A 355 -0.53 -15.85 -11.02
N LYS A 356 -0.33 -15.98 -9.70
CA LYS A 356 0.66 -15.20 -8.97
C LYS A 356 2.06 -15.56 -9.42
N LEU A 357 2.89 -14.53 -9.60
CA LEU A 357 4.28 -14.66 -9.98
C LEU A 357 5.17 -14.05 -8.90
N SER A 358 6.10 -14.84 -8.39
CA SER A 358 7.04 -14.38 -7.38
C SER A 358 8.09 -13.44 -7.96
N GLU A 359 8.67 -12.59 -7.10
CA GLU A 359 9.78 -11.73 -7.44
C GLU A 359 10.99 -12.52 -7.97
N GLN A 360 11.33 -13.66 -7.34
CA GLN A 360 12.41 -14.54 -7.80
C GLN A 360 12.21 -14.99 -9.24
N THR A 361 10.96 -15.27 -9.62
CA THR A 361 10.62 -15.70 -10.98
C THR A 361 10.61 -14.54 -11.98
N LEU A 362 10.21 -13.35 -11.55
CA LEU A 362 10.31 -12.13 -12.37
C LEU A 362 11.75 -11.83 -12.81
N HIS A 363 12.73 -12.17 -11.97
CA HIS A 363 14.15 -11.97 -12.23
C HIS A 363 14.86 -13.17 -12.89
N ASP A 364 14.16 -14.30 -13.11
CA ASP A 364 14.70 -15.46 -13.83
C ASP A 364 14.77 -15.17 -15.35
N LYS A 365 15.97 -15.01 -15.87
CA LYS A 365 16.22 -14.66 -17.28
C LYS A 365 15.73 -15.72 -18.28
N ASP A 366 15.66 -16.97 -17.85
CA ASP A 366 15.27 -18.11 -18.69
C ASP A 366 13.77 -18.40 -18.61
N TYR A 367 13.05 -17.70 -17.72
CA TYR A 367 11.64 -17.97 -17.46
C TYR A 367 10.74 -17.75 -18.67
N VAL A 368 10.93 -16.68 -19.43
CA VAL A 368 10.10 -16.35 -20.60
C VAL A 368 10.23 -17.42 -21.68
N ASP A 369 11.45 -17.87 -21.95
CA ASP A 369 11.73 -18.91 -22.95
C ASP A 369 11.12 -20.25 -22.49
N TRP A 370 11.29 -20.59 -21.22
CA TRP A 370 10.68 -21.78 -20.61
C TRP A 370 9.15 -21.74 -20.71
N LEU A 371 8.52 -20.60 -20.42
CA LEU A 371 7.07 -20.44 -20.50
C LEU A 371 6.56 -20.58 -21.93
N SER A 372 7.25 -19.98 -22.89
CA SER A 372 6.90 -20.08 -24.33
C SER A 372 6.88 -21.53 -24.80
N VAL A 373 7.89 -22.32 -24.43
CA VAL A 373 7.95 -23.76 -24.71
C VAL A 373 6.81 -24.51 -24.01
N SER A 374 6.55 -24.16 -22.75
CA SER A 374 5.48 -24.80 -21.95
C SER A 374 4.07 -24.53 -22.51
N LEU A 375 3.77 -23.30 -22.94
CA LEU A 375 2.52 -22.93 -23.61
C LEU A 375 2.34 -23.72 -24.90
N SER A 376 3.38 -23.77 -25.73
CA SER A 376 3.36 -24.52 -27.00
C SER A 376 3.10 -26.01 -26.79
N ALA A 377 3.72 -26.62 -25.78
CA ALA A 377 3.53 -28.03 -25.43
C ALA A 377 2.08 -28.39 -25.06
N HIS A 378 1.31 -27.41 -24.57
CA HIS A 378 -0.10 -27.56 -24.19
C HIS A 378 -1.09 -27.02 -25.24
N ASN A 379 -0.61 -26.59 -26.42
CA ASN A 379 -1.40 -25.93 -27.46
C ASN A 379 -2.16 -24.69 -26.94
N LEU A 380 -1.51 -23.92 -26.09
CA LEU A 380 -2.01 -22.66 -25.53
C LEU A 380 -1.17 -21.48 -26.01
N THR A 381 -1.76 -20.29 -25.96
CA THR A 381 -1.06 -19.01 -26.18
C THR A 381 -0.99 -18.22 -24.90
N GLY A 382 -0.13 -17.23 -24.82
CA GLY A 382 -0.01 -16.35 -23.64
C GLY A 382 -1.35 -15.70 -23.23
N GLN A 383 -2.27 -15.44 -24.19
CA GLN A 383 -3.60 -14.89 -23.92
C GLN A 383 -4.45 -15.73 -22.95
N ALA A 384 -4.04 -16.96 -22.67
CA ALA A 384 -4.72 -17.81 -21.69
C ALA A 384 -4.31 -17.49 -20.24
N LEU A 385 -3.25 -16.71 -20.04
CA LEU A 385 -2.66 -16.41 -18.74
C LEU A 385 -2.65 -14.90 -18.46
N ILE A 386 -2.97 -14.58 -17.22
CA ILE A 386 -2.83 -13.26 -16.63
C ILE A 386 -1.94 -13.44 -15.40
N PHE A 387 -0.77 -12.83 -15.40
CA PHE A 387 0.13 -12.92 -14.24
C PHE A 387 -0.19 -11.84 -13.22
N GLU A 388 -0.14 -12.20 -11.96
CA GLU A 388 -0.35 -11.29 -10.85
C GLU A 388 0.98 -11.02 -10.14
N ILE A 389 1.29 -9.76 -9.93
CA ILE A 389 2.45 -9.30 -9.17
C ILE A 389 2.00 -8.30 -8.12
N SER A 390 2.59 -8.36 -6.94
CA SER A 390 2.30 -7.37 -5.91
C SER A 390 2.91 -6.00 -6.29
N GLU A 391 2.24 -4.92 -5.92
CA GLU A 391 2.73 -3.57 -6.17
C GLU A 391 4.14 -3.37 -5.59
N THR A 392 4.38 -3.87 -4.38
CA THR A 392 5.68 -3.77 -3.69
C THR A 392 6.77 -4.48 -4.50
N ALA A 393 6.60 -5.76 -4.82
CA ALA A 393 7.58 -6.53 -5.59
C ALA A 393 7.85 -5.93 -6.99
N ALA A 394 6.83 -5.31 -7.59
CA ALA A 394 6.97 -4.67 -8.88
C ALA A 394 7.84 -3.40 -8.85
N LEU A 395 7.87 -2.70 -7.71
CA LEU A 395 8.60 -1.44 -7.53
C LEU A 395 10.03 -1.63 -7.01
N ASP A 396 10.34 -2.76 -6.33
CA ASP A 396 11.67 -3.02 -5.76
C ASP A 396 12.77 -3.04 -6.82
N ASN A 397 12.49 -3.55 -8.03
CA ASN A 397 13.39 -3.47 -9.18
C ASN A 397 12.60 -3.16 -10.47
N ILE A 398 12.17 -1.91 -10.59
CA ILE A 398 11.21 -1.46 -11.60
C ILE A 398 11.68 -1.70 -13.04
N GLU A 399 12.97 -1.54 -13.33
CA GLU A 399 13.49 -1.68 -14.69
C GLU A 399 13.52 -3.17 -15.13
N ASP A 400 13.94 -4.08 -14.26
CA ASP A 400 13.90 -5.51 -14.55
C ASP A 400 12.45 -6.01 -14.65
N THR A 401 11.57 -5.53 -13.79
CA THR A 401 10.13 -5.82 -13.84
C THR A 401 9.52 -5.36 -15.17
N LYS A 402 9.76 -4.13 -15.62
CA LYS A 402 9.30 -3.63 -16.91
C LYS A 402 9.78 -4.50 -18.07
N ASN A 403 11.07 -4.87 -18.06
CA ASN A 403 11.66 -5.70 -19.10
C ASN A 403 11.00 -7.09 -19.14
N THR A 404 10.73 -7.69 -17.98
CA THR A 404 10.08 -9.00 -17.89
C THR A 404 8.63 -8.93 -18.33
N ILE A 405 7.87 -7.91 -17.88
CA ILE A 405 6.50 -7.66 -18.34
C ILE A 405 6.47 -7.52 -19.86
N ALA A 406 7.33 -6.68 -20.44
CA ALA A 406 7.36 -6.47 -21.89
C ALA A 406 7.62 -7.77 -22.67
N LYS A 407 8.54 -8.62 -22.21
CA LYS A 407 8.82 -9.91 -22.83
C LYS A 407 7.63 -10.87 -22.74
N LEU A 408 6.98 -10.95 -21.57
CA LEU A 408 5.82 -11.81 -21.36
C LEU A 408 4.59 -11.31 -22.15
N LYS A 409 4.41 -10.00 -22.27
CA LYS A 409 3.37 -9.40 -23.14
C LYS A 409 3.65 -9.69 -24.62
N ALA A 410 4.92 -9.75 -25.05
CA ALA A 410 5.28 -10.10 -26.43
C ALA A 410 4.84 -11.51 -26.82
N ILE A 411 4.73 -12.44 -25.88
CA ILE A 411 4.16 -13.79 -26.11
C ILE A 411 2.65 -13.85 -25.83
N GLY A 412 2.02 -12.71 -25.55
CA GLY A 412 0.58 -12.54 -25.43
C GLY A 412 0.02 -12.66 -24.01
N CYS A 413 0.84 -12.76 -22.95
CA CYS A 413 0.37 -12.75 -21.57
C CYS A 413 -0.12 -11.35 -21.16
N GLU A 414 -1.02 -11.30 -20.19
CA GLU A 414 -1.49 -10.07 -19.54
C GLU A 414 -1.04 -10.04 -18.08
N PHE A 415 -1.16 -8.87 -17.44
CA PHE A 415 -0.71 -8.63 -16.07
C PHE A 415 -1.76 -7.97 -15.22
N GLY A 416 -1.91 -8.45 -13.98
CA GLY A 416 -2.64 -7.82 -12.89
C GLY A 416 -1.68 -7.31 -11.82
N LEU A 417 -1.96 -6.12 -11.27
CA LEU A 417 -1.26 -5.57 -10.13
C LEU A 417 -2.09 -5.82 -8.88
N GLU A 418 -1.53 -6.59 -7.91
CA GLU A 418 -2.19 -6.92 -6.65
C GLU A 418 -1.95 -5.87 -5.56
N HIS A 419 -2.85 -5.85 -4.59
CA HIS A 419 -2.81 -4.97 -3.43
C HIS A 419 -2.77 -3.49 -3.78
N PHE A 420 -3.35 -3.13 -4.93
CA PHE A 420 -3.35 -1.76 -5.44
C PHE A 420 -4.13 -0.84 -4.50
N GLY A 421 -3.54 0.33 -4.23
CA GLY A 421 -4.11 1.37 -3.37
C GLY A 421 -3.63 1.35 -1.92
N SER A 422 -2.85 0.34 -1.49
CA SER A 422 -2.31 0.28 -0.12
C SER A 422 -1.01 1.09 0.08
N GLY A 423 -0.28 1.38 -0.99
CA GLY A 423 1.01 2.08 -0.96
C GLY A 423 0.91 3.61 -1.03
N ILE A 424 1.93 4.30 -0.50
CA ILE A 424 2.10 5.74 -0.73
C ILE A 424 2.63 5.91 -2.16
N GLY A 425 1.80 6.47 -3.06
CA GLY A 425 2.19 6.73 -4.45
C GLY A 425 1.73 5.70 -5.48
N PHE A 426 0.68 4.94 -5.20
CA PHE A 426 0.08 3.96 -6.11
C PHE A 426 -0.27 4.52 -7.52
N SER A 427 -0.44 5.84 -7.66
CA SER A 427 -0.55 6.49 -8.97
C SER A 427 0.75 6.40 -9.78
N HIS A 428 1.90 6.27 -9.12
CA HIS A 428 3.19 6.13 -9.79
C HIS A 428 3.35 4.75 -10.44
N SER A 429 3.04 3.66 -9.71
CA SER A 429 3.11 2.29 -10.26
C SER A 429 2.27 2.13 -11.53
N LEU A 430 1.06 2.72 -11.53
CA LEU A 430 0.17 2.69 -12.69
C LEU A 430 0.72 3.48 -13.90
N SER A 431 1.50 4.53 -13.66
CA SER A 431 2.10 5.34 -14.72
C SER A 431 3.33 4.69 -15.37
N VAL A 432 4.02 3.80 -14.64
CA VAL A 432 5.30 3.23 -15.06
C VAL A 432 5.23 1.76 -15.47
N LEU A 433 4.22 1.00 -15.00
CA LEU A 433 4.03 -0.42 -15.31
C LEU A 433 2.91 -0.62 -16.33
N ASP A 434 3.18 -1.38 -17.38
CA ASP A 434 2.17 -1.74 -18.39
C ASP A 434 1.37 -2.96 -17.92
N VAL A 435 0.47 -2.76 -16.95
CA VAL A 435 -0.45 -3.78 -16.45
C VAL A 435 -1.82 -3.68 -17.12
N ASP A 436 -2.58 -4.76 -17.10
CA ASP A 436 -3.89 -4.88 -17.77
C ASP A 436 -5.06 -4.91 -16.78
N TYR A 437 -4.82 -5.32 -15.53
CA TYR A 437 -5.81 -5.40 -14.45
C TYR A 437 -5.27 -4.80 -13.16
N LEU A 438 -6.17 -4.29 -12.32
CA LEU A 438 -5.85 -3.80 -10.98
C LEU A 438 -6.70 -4.55 -9.96
N LYS A 439 -6.07 -5.23 -8.99
CA LYS A 439 -6.76 -5.87 -7.87
C LYS A 439 -6.72 -4.95 -6.65
N ILE A 440 -7.88 -4.50 -6.24
CA ILE A 440 -8.04 -3.59 -5.09
C ILE A 440 -7.66 -4.36 -3.83
N ASN A 441 -6.82 -3.76 -2.98
CA ASN A 441 -6.43 -4.39 -1.73
C ASN A 441 -7.66 -4.77 -0.90
N GLY A 442 -7.72 -6.04 -0.47
CA GLY A 442 -8.85 -6.61 0.25
C GLY A 442 -9.23 -5.88 1.53
N ASN A 443 -8.28 -5.24 2.21
CA ASN A 443 -8.53 -4.44 3.41
C ASN A 443 -9.54 -3.31 3.18
N PHE A 444 -9.63 -2.75 1.97
CA PHE A 444 -10.65 -1.76 1.63
C PHE A 444 -12.02 -2.39 1.42
N VAL A 445 -12.07 -3.65 1.00
CA VAL A 445 -13.32 -4.38 0.71
C VAL A 445 -13.90 -5.00 1.98
N GLU A 446 -13.05 -5.49 2.87
CA GLU A 446 -13.47 -5.95 4.19
C GLU A 446 -14.16 -4.80 4.95
N ASN A 447 -15.34 -5.07 5.47
CA ASN A 447 -16.14 -4.12 6.24
C ASN A 447 -16.58 -2.84 5.48
N MET A 448 -16.37 -2.74 4.17
CA MET A 448 -16.76 -1.57 3.37
C MET A 448 -18.25 -1.21 3.49
N ALA A 449 -19.10 -2.17 3.80
CA ALA A 449 -20.53 -1.96 3.97
C ALA A 449 -20.85 -0.92 5.08
N HIS A 450 -19.96 -0.78 6.05
CA HIS A 450 -20.12 0.09 7.23
C HIS A 450 -19.05 1.19 7.31
N ASP A 451 -18.10 1.23 6.38
CA ASP A 451 -16.96 2.14 6.36
C ASP A 451 -17.00 3.07 5.14
N THR A 452 -17.33 4.34 5.38
CA THR A 452 -17.42 5.36 4.33
C THR A 452 -16.06 5.80 3.81
N GLU A 453 -14.99 5.66 4.60
CA GLU A 453 -13.62 5.98 4.15
C GLU A 453 -13.13 4.92 3.18
N ASN A 454 -13.35 3.64 3.49
CA ASN A 454 -13.06 2.55 2.57
C ASN A 454 -13.86 2.67 1.26
N GLN A 455 -15.15 3.08 1.33
CA GLN A 455 -15.95 3.35 0.13
C GLN A 455 -15.35 4.50 -0.70
N ALA A 456 -14.90 5.57 -0.06
CA ALA A 456 -14.27 6.70 -0.73
C ALA A 456 -12.91 6.32 -1.34
N ALA A 457 -12.10 5.53 -0.63
CA ALA A 457 -10.83 5.00 -1.13
C ALA A 457 -11.04 4.11 -2.36
N ILE A 458 -11.96 3.14 -2.28
CA ILE A 458 -12.33 2.29 -3.42
C ILE A 458 -12.80 3.15 -4.60
N LYS A 459 -13.64 4.16 -4.36
CA LYS A 459 -14.12 5.07 -5.40
C LYS A 459 -12.95 5.81 -6.09
N SER A 460 -12.00 6.31 -5.32
CA SER A 460 -10.80 6.97 -5.84
C SER A 460 -9.96 6.02 -6.70
N ILE A 461 -9.76 4.77 -6.25
CA ILE A 461 -9.04 3.73 -6.99
C ILE A 461 -9.74 3.43 -8.32
N ILE A 462 -11.06 3.25 -8.31
CA ILE A 462 -11.87 2.99 -9.50
C ILE A 462 -11.76 4.15 -10.49
N ASP A 463 -11.85 5.39 -10.03
CA ASP A 463 -11.79 6.57 -10.90
C ASP A 463 -10.41 6.68 -11.58
N MET A 464 -9.32 6.39 -10.87
CA MET A 464 -7.98 6.33 -11.46
C MET A 464 -7.84 5.18 -12.47
N ALA A 465 -8.32 3.99 -12.13
CA ALA A 465 -8.30 2.84 -13.04
C ALA A 465 -9.06 3.13 -14.33
N LYS A 466 -10.23 3.77 -14.24
CA LYS A 466 -11.02 4.22 -15.39
C LYS A 466 -10.28 5.24 -16.24
N GLN A 467 -9.58 6.21 -15.62
CA GLN A 467 -8.74 7.17 -16.35
C GLN A 467 -7.60 6.49 -17.09
N ALA A 468 -7.01 5.44 -16.49
CA ALA A 468 -5.97 4.62 -17.13
C ALA A 468 -6.53 3.59 -18.12
N GLY A 469 -7.85 3.42 -18.21
CA GLY A 469 -8.50 2.41 -19.05
C GLY A 469 -8.24 0.98 -18.61
N LYS A 470 -8.02 0.75 -17.29
CA LYS A 470 -7.72 -0.56 -16.71
C LYS A 470 -8.91 -1.04 -15.87
N PRO A 471 -9.38 -2.29 -16.07
CA PRO A 471 -10.44 -2.87 -15.25
C PRO A 471 -9.95 -3.16 -13.82
N CYS A 472 -10.87 -2.97 -12.85
CA CYS A 472 -10.66 -3.24 -11.44
C CYS A 472 -11.31 -4.55 -11.01
N ILE A 473 -10.60 -5.27 -10.13
CA ILE A 473 -11.08 -6.48 -9.46
C ILE A 473 -11.13 -6.20 -7.96
N ALA A 474 -12.26 -6.40 -7.30
CA ALA A 474 -12.37 -6.34 -5.84
C ALA A 474 -12.25 -7.76 -5.27
N GLU A 475 -11.31 -7.94 -4.33
CA GLU A 475 -11.09 -9.21 -3.64
C GLU A 475 -11.82 -9.26 -2.29
N PHE A 476 -11.86 -10.46 -1.68
CA PHE A 476 -12.41 -10.72 -0.34
C PHE A 476 -13.88 -10.32 -0.14
N VAL A 477 -14.68 -10.35 -1.20
CA VAL A 477 -16.12 -10.11 -1.08
C VAL A 477 -16.75 -11.20 -0.23
N SER A 478 -17.26 -10.83 0.96
CA SER A 478 -17.74 -11.77 1.98
C SER A 478 -19.27 -11.77 2.14
N ASP A 479 -19.97 -10.75 1.60
CA ASP A 479 -21.40 -10.57 1.78
C ASP A 479 -22.08 -9.85 0.60
N ALA A 480 -23.43 -9.95 0.56
CA ALA A 480 -24.25 -9.36 -0.50
C ALA A 480 -24.26 -7.83 -0.51
N VAL A 481 -24.10 -7.19 0.66
CA VAL A 481 -24.14 -5.73 0.78
C VAL A 481 -22.88 -5.14 0.16
N SER A 482 -21.72 -5.72 0.48
CA SER A 482 -20.42 -5.36 -0.10
C SER A 482 -20.46 -5.56 -1.63
N LEU A 483 -20.99 -6.68 -2.12
CA LEU A 483 -21.12 -6.93 -3.56
C LEU A 483 -21.99 -5.87 -4.27
N ALA A 484 -23.15 -5.54 -3.69
CA ALA A 484 -24.06 -4.53 -4.24
C ALA A 484 -23.43 -3.11 -4.23
N LEU A 485 -22.64 -2.79 -3.21
CA LEU A 485 -21.91 -1.53 -3.14
C LEU A 485 -20.81 -1.45 -4.21
N LEU A 486 -20.03 -2.51 -4.40
CA LEU A 486 -19.00 -2.61 -5.43
C LEU A 486 -19.60 -2.45 -6.82
N TRP A 487 -20.72 -3.13 -7.08
CA TRP A 487 -21.46 -2.96 -8.32
C TRP A 487 -21.88 -1.50 -8.54
N ARG A 488 -22.44 -0.85 -7.53
CA ARG A 488 -22.89 0.56 -7.61
C ARG A 488 -21.72 1.54 -7.78
N LEU A 489 -20.55 1.26 -7.19
CA LEU A 489 -19.34 2.05 -7.35
C LEU A 489 -18.71 1.88 -8.73
N GLY A 490 -19.11 0.83 -9.47
CA GLY A 490 -18.68 0.56 -10.84
C GLY A 490 -17.36 -0.17 -10.92
N VAL A 491 -17.11 -1.11 -10.00
CA VAL A 491 -16.04 -2.11 -10.09
C VAL A 491 -16.36 -3.10 -11.22
N ASP A 492 -15.36 -3.48 -12.00
CA ASP A 492 -15.58 -4.32 -13.17
C ASP A 492 -15.76 -5.80 -12.80
N TYR A 493 -14.97 -6.30 -11.84
CA TYR A 493 -14.96 -7.70 -11.42
C TYR A 493 -14.94 -7.83 -9.91
N ALA A 494 -15.44 -8.95 -9.40
CA ALA A 494 -15.43 -9.29 -7.98
C ALA A 494 -14.96 -10.73 -7.75
N GLN A 495 -14.33 -10.96 -6.61
CA GLN A 495 -13.87 -12.26 -6.13
C GLN A 495 -14.04 -12.34 -4.62
N GLY A 496 -14.47 -13.49 -4.11
CA GLY A 496 -14.59 -13.67 -2.66
C GLY A 496 -15.42 -14.88 -2.28
N PHE A 497 -15.45 -15.19 -0.98
CA PHE A 497 -16.15 -16.38 -0.46
C PHE A 497 -17.67 -16.28 -0.58
N TYR A 498 -18.20 -15.08 -0.69
CA TYR A 498 -19.62 -14.89 -0.95
C TYR A 498 -20.02 -15.36 -2.37
N ILE A 499 -19.11 -15.16 -3.34
CA ILE A 499 -19.32 -15.60 -4.72
C ILE A 499 -19.09 -17.09 -4.82
N HIS A 500 -17.87 -17.53 -4.51
CA HIS A 500 -17.50 -18.95 -4.48
C HIS A 500 -16.20 -19.16 -3.71
N LYS A 501 -16.14 -20.25 -2.90
CA LYS A 501 -14.90 -20.65 -2.24
C LYS A 501 -13.94 -21.31 -3.23
N PRO A 502 -12.62 -21.22 -3.03
CA PRO A 502 -11.66 -21.96 -3.84
C PRO A 502 -11.97 -23.47 -3.87
N SER A 503 -12.01 -24.04 -5.08
CA SER A 503 -12.31 -25.45 -5.33
C SER A 503 -11.21 -26.10 -6.18
N ASP A 504 -11.00 -27.41 -6.06
CA ASP A 504 -10.11 -28.17 -6.95
C ASP A 504 -10.68 -28.40 -8.34
N LYS A 505 -11.91 -27.92 -8.60
CA LYS A 505 -12.65 -28.03 -9.86
C LYS A 505 -12.89 -26.69 -10.51
N LEU A 506 -13.00 -26.71 -11.83
CA LEU A 506 -13.40 -25.60 -12.70
C LEU A 506 -14.87 -25.76 -13.08
N ASP A 507 -15.77 -25.69 -12.11
CA ASP A 507 -17.19 -26.02 -12.27
C ASP A 507 -18.14 -24.86 -11.93
N TYR A 508 -17.60 -23.63 -11.79
CA TYR A 508 -18.43 -22.44 -11.58
C TYR A 508 -19.21 -22.09 -12.85
N ASN A 509 -20.49 -21.79 -12.68
CA ASN A 509 -21.36 -21.40 -13.79
C ASN A 509 -21.34 -19.87 -13.99
N PHE A 510 -20.57 -19.39 -14.96
CA PHE A 510 -20.50 -17.96 -15.29
C PHE A 510 -21.73 -17.45 -16.08
N GLU A 511 -22.64 -18.33 -16.51
CA GLU A 511 -23.86 -17.94 -17.20
C GLU A 511 -25.03 -17.72 -16.23
N ASP A 512 -24.83 -17.96 -14.94
CA ASP A 512 -25.85 -17.76 -13.92
C ASP A 512 -26.00 -16.24 -13.65
N GLU A 513 -27.20 -15.70 -13.98
CA GLU A 513 -27.49 -14.26 -13.82
C GLU A 513 -27.92 -13.88 -12.39
N ASP A 514 -27.93 -14.84 -11.45
CA ASP A 514 -28.43 -14.65 -10.06
C ASP A 514 -27.37 -14.12 -9.06
N LEU A 515 -26.41 -13.32 -9.53
CA LEU A 515 -25.44 -12.61 -8.66
C LEU A 515 -25.91 -11.22 -8.27
#